data_9cd18ee51799c994bd1cc69401cc4ed7
#
_entry.id   9cd18ee51799c994bd1cc69401cc4ed7
#
_cell.length_a   1.000
_cell.length_b   1.000
_cell.length_c   1.000
_cell.angle_alpha   90.00
_cell.angle_beta   90.00
_cell.angle_gamma   90.00
#
_symmetry.space_group_name_H-M   'P 1'
#
loop_
_entity.id
_entity.type
_entity.pdbx_description
1 polymer ?
#
loop_
_entity_poly.entity_id
_entity_poly.type
_entity_poly.pdbx_seq_one_letter_code
_entity_poly.pdbx_strand_id
1 'polypeptide(L)'
;PVVETGSALFANFPKDHELHQGHSFAPFKDEADLAIVIRTRAPWYPPSNGPSKAVVAVIDESPHRDNMAYQSLQADLYLEGNVAQTLRDLADAVVRMGVDETAVQKRRARLSQSHDRIRQTRLEEQSEARHKTPIDPVWLCAALGKGMPDNTIYIDEVTSHTPLLRQHIDWNRPQSLFTRQGGLGQGLGLSLGIKLAKRDQPVVTLIGDGGFLYNP
;
A
#
# COMPACT_ATOMS: atom_id res chain seq x y z
N PRO A 1 7.98 -6.00 9.49
CA PRO A 1 7.31 -5.98 8.18
C PRO A 1 6.62 -4.63 7.95
N VAL A 2 6.50 -4.26 6.67
CA VAL A 2 5.67 -3.14 6.23
C VAL A 2 4.55 -3.70 5.36
N VAL A 3 3.31 -3.35 5.70
CA VAL A 3 2.11 -3.76 4.98
C VAL A 3 1.38 -2.51 4.50
N GLU A 4 1.16 -2.40 3.21
CA GLU A 4 0.35 -1.32 2.64
C GLU A 4 -1.13 -1.70 2.66
N THR A 5 -1.95 -0.95 3.35
CA THR A 5 -3.38 -1.23 3.42
C THR A 5 -4.11 -0.82 2.14
N GLY A 6 -5.28 -1.43 1.88
CA GLY A 6 -6.13 -1.08 0.74
C GLY A 6 -6.65 0.37 0.76
N SER A 7 -6.58 1.06 1.90
CA SER A 7 -6.96 2.46 2.05
C SER A 7 -5.83 3.46 1.78
N ALA A 8 -4.64 3.00 1.39
CA ALA A 8 -3.55 3.89 1.00
C ALA A 8 -3.93 4.67 -0.26
N LEU A 9 -3.79 6.01 -0.20
CA LEU A 9 -4.20 6.92 -1.29
C LEU A 9 -3.13 7.07 -2.36
N PHE A 10 -1.89 6.76 -2.02
CA PHE A 10 -0.73 6.81 -2.92
C PHE A 10 0.35 5.83 -2.43
N ALA A 11 1.28 5.50 -3.32
CA ALA A 11 2.43 4.66 -2.98
C ALA A 11 3.31 5.35 -1.93
N ASN A 12 3.57 4.65 -0.84
CA ASN A 12 4.33 5.16 0.30
C ASN A 12 5.61 4.37 0.57
N PHE A 13 5.65 3.12 0.18
CA PHE A 13 6.76 2.23 0.48
C PHE A 13 7.20 1.47 -0.78
N PRO A 14 8.51 1.35 -1.06
CA PRO A 14 8.98 0.66 -2.26
C PRO A 14 8.69 -0.85 -2.18
N LYS A 15 8.10 -1.38 -3.25
CA LYS A 15 7.68 -2.79 -3.31
C LYS A 15 8.84 -3.77 -3.47
N ASP A 16 10.00 -3.31 -3.91
CA ASP A 16 11.23 -4.11 -4.01
C ASP A 16 12.00 -4.20 -2.68
N HIS A 17 11.60 -3.44 -1.68
CA HIS A 17 12.24 -3.48 -0.37
C HIS A 17 11.87 -4.77 0.39
N GLU A 18 12.84 -5.48 0.95
CA GLU A 18 12.65 -6.78 1.65
C GLU A 18 11.65 -6.75 2.82
N LEU A 19 11.43 -5.58 3.41
CA LEU A 19 10.42 -5.42 4.47
C LEU A 19 9.00 -5.24 3.94
N HIS A 20 8.80 -5.03 2.64
CA HIS A 20 7.47 -4.97 2.05
C HIS A 20 6.85 -6.37 2.03
N GLN A 21 5.72 -6.52 2.72
CA GLN A 21 5.05 -7.81 2.92
C GLN A 21 3.64 -7.83 2.32
N GLY A 22 3.43 -7.05 1.26
CA GLY A 22 2.16 -7.00 0.54
C GLY A 22 1.10 -6.11 1.17
N HIS A 23 -0.17 -6.48 0.97
CA HIS A 23 -1.32 -5.63 1.27
C HIS A 23 -2.26 -6.23 2.33
N SER A 24 -1.88 -7.32 2.98
CA SER A 24 -2.68 -8.00 4.00
C SER A 24 -1.93 -8.10 5.31
N PHE A 25 -2.57 -7.66 6.39
CA PHE A 25 -2.06 -7.82 7.75
C PHE A 25 -2.26 -9.25 8.29
N ALA A 26 -3.17 -10.04 7.69
CA ALA A 26 -3.56 -11.35 8.19
C ALA A 26 -2.41 -12.31 8.53
N PRO A 27 -1.30 -12.39 7.77
CA PRO A 27 -0.17 -13.26 8.12
C PRO A 27 0.53 -12.89 9.43
N PHE A 28 0.36 -11.66 9.91
CA PHE A 28 1.04 -11.12 11.10
C PHE A 28 0.13 -11.00 12.33
N LYS A 29 -1.17 -11.27 12.17
CA LYS A 29 -2.21 -11.04 13.18
C LYS A 29 -1.88 -11.63 14.54
N ASP A 30 -1.40 -12.86 14.57
CA ASP A 30 -1.17 -13.61 15.80
C ASP A 30 0.30 -13.56 16.27
N GLU A 31 1.21 -13.09 15.44
CA GLU A 31 2.64 -13.01 15.72
C GLU A 31 3.10 -11.61 16.16
N ALA A 32 2.36 -10.57 15.76
CA ALA A 32 2.75 -9.21 16.07
C ALA A 32 2.64 -8.92 17.57
N ASP A 33 3.68 -8.33 18.15
CA ASP A 33 3.73 -7.77 19.50
C ASP A 33 3.47 -6.26 19.50
N LEU A 34 3.78 -5.58 18.39
CA LEU A 34 3.51 -4.16 18.15
C LEU A 34 3.00 -3.95 16.73
N ALA A 35 1.91 -3.21 16.58
CA ALA A 35 1.37 -2.74 15.31
C ALA A 35 1.38 -1.21 15.27
N ILE A 36 2.23 -0.62 14.43
CA ILE A 36 2.26 0.83 14.22
C ILE A 36 1.40 1.14 12.99
N VAL A 37 0.32 1.86 13.20
CA VAL A 37 -0.65 2.26 12.16
C VAL A 37 -0.37 3.71 11.77
N ILE A 38 0.02 3.93 10.51
CA ILE A 38 0.44 5.24 10.02
C ILE A 38 -0.60 5.77 9.04
N ARG A 39 -1.30 6.85 9.40
CA ARG A 39 -2.27 7.57 8.56
C ARG A 39 -3.23 6.68 7.77
N THR A 40 -3.65 5.57 8.30
CA THR A 40 -4.62 4.69 7.63
C THR A 40 -5.98 4.72 8.31
N ARG A 41 -7.06 4.66 7.52
CA ARG A 41 -8.43 4.73 8.02
C ARG A 41 -8.90 3.40 8.58
N ALA A 42 -8.60 2.31 7.87
CA ALA A 42 -9.00 0.96 8.22
C ALA A 42 -7.84 0.01 7.88
N PRO A 43 -6.89 -0.17 8.81
CA PRO A 43 -5.74 -1.07 8.58
C PRO A 43 -6.17 -2.52 8.42
N TRP A 44 -7.33 -2.88 9.01
CA TRP A 44 -7.99 -4.18 8.89
C TRP A 44 -9.50 -4.03 8.96
N TYR A 45 -10.21 -4.93 8.27
CA TYR A 45 -11.66 -4.98 8.27
C TYR A 45 -12.14 -6.44 8.11
N PRO A 46 -13.11 -6.93 8.87
CA PRO A 46 -13.72 -6.27 10.03
C PRO A 46 -12.71 -6.04 11.19
N PRO A 47 -13.09 -5.32 12.25
CA PRO A 47 -12.19 -5.05 13.40
C PRO A 47 -11.58 -6.31 14.02
N SER A 48 -12.29 -7.45 13.98
CA SER A 48 -11.80 -8.76 14.42
C SER A 48 -10.59 -9.31 13.64
N ASN A 49 -10.27 -8.72 12.49
CA ASN A 49 -9.09 -9.06 11.70
C ASN A 49 -7.82 -8.28 12.15
N GLY A 50 -7.96 -7.44 13.16
CA GLY A 50 -6.82 -6.77 13.79
C GLY A 50 -5.95 -7.73 14.60
N PRO A 51 -4.82 -7.23 15.12
CA PRO A 51 -3.90 -8.04 15.92
C PRO A 51 -4.58 -8.58 17.18
N SER A 52 -4.28 -9.81 17.54
CA SER A 52 -4.91 -10.47 18.69
C SER A 52 -4.26 -10.08 20.03
N LYS A 53 -2.97 -9.72 20.01
CA LYS A 53 -2.16 -9.49 21.23
C LYS A 53 -1.23 -8.27 21.13
N ALA A 54 -1.07 -7.69 19.94
CA ALA A 54 -0.14 -6.58 19.77
C ALA A 54 -0.63 -5.31 20.47
N VAL A 55 0.29 -4.55 21.01
CA VAL A 55 0.07 -3.13 21.29
C VAL A 55 -0.15 -2.40 19.96
N VAL A 56 -1.21 -1.64 19.87
CA VAL A 56 -1.54 -0.85 18.68
C VAL A 56 -1.21 0.62 18.94
N ALA A 57 -0.30 1.16 18.16
CA ALA A 57 0.06 2.57 18.19
C ALA A 57 -0.37 3.24 16.87
N VAL A 58 -1.08 4.36 16.96
CA VAL A 58 -1.49 5.16 15.79
C VAL A 58 -0.64 6.41 15.71
N ILE A 59 -0.08 6.67 14.53
CA ILE A 59 0.64 7.90 14.20
C ILE A 59 -0.17 8.64 13.13
N ASP A 60 -0.73 9.79 13.48
CA ASP A 60 -1.55 10.59 12.57
C ASP A 60 -1.55 12.06 13.02
N GLU A 61 -1.81 12.97 12.12
CA GLU A 61 -2.03 14.39 12.43
C GLU A 61 -3.38 14.65 13.12
N SER A 62 -4.33 13.71 12.96
CA SER A 62 -5.65 13.71 13.60
C SER A 62 -6.09 12.28 13.88
N PRO A 63 -5.50 11.60 14.87
CA PRO A 63 -5.69 10.16 15.08
C PRO A 63 -7.11 9.79 15.51
N HIS A 64 -7.81 10.69 16.21
CA HIS A 64 -9.17 10.42 16.70
C HIS A 64 -10.26 10.59 15.63
N ARG A 65 -10.02 11.42 14.60
CA ARG A 65 -10.93 11.61 13.44
C ARG A 65 -12.39 11.77 13.82
N ASP A 66 -12.69 12.68 14.71
CA ASP A 66 -14.03 12.90 15.32
C ASP A 66 -15.17 13.13 14.31
N ASN A 67 -14.81 13.45 13.06
CA ASN A 67 -15.73 13.67 11.96
C ASN A 67 -16.11 12.39 11.17
N MET A 68 -15.62 11.21 11.57
CA MET A 68 -15.86 9.95 10.86
C MET A 68 -16.73 8.99 11.65
N ALA A 69 -17.98 8.79 11.19
CA ALA A 69 -18.98 7.96 11.85
C ALA A 69 -18.61 6.45 12.00
N TYR A 70 -17.69 5.96 11.19
CA TYR A 70 -17.33 4.52 11.16
C TYR A 70 -15.90 4.23 11.57
N GLN A 71 -15.28 5.13 12.28
CA GLN A 71 -13.93 4.86 12.73
C GLN A 71 -13.96 4.02 14.01
N SER A 72 -13.74 2.73 13.84
CA SER A 72 -13.65 1.78 14.94
C SER A 72 -12.24 1.33 15.27
N LEU A 73 -11.23 2.05 14.79
CA LEU A 73 -9.85 1.74 15.15
C LEU A 73 -9.62 2.12 16.61
N GLN A 74 -9.61 1.11 17.46
CA GLN A 74 -9.16 1.24 18.83
C GLN A 74 -7.65 0.99 18.87
N ALA A 75 -6.93 1.88 19.52
CA ALA A 75 -5.50 1.77 19.73
C ALA A 75 -5.15 1.99 21.20
N ASP A 76 -4.04 1.41 21.62
CA ASP A 76 -3.51 1.58 22.97
C ASP A 76 -2.77 2.91 23.11
N LEU A 77 -2.17 3.40 22.02
CA LEU A 77 -1.42 4.66 21.98
C LEU A 77 -1.82 5.48 20.76
N TYR A 78 -2.00 6.78 20.98
CA TYR A 78 -2.24 7.75 19.91
C TYR A 78 -1.13 8.81 19.95
N LEU A 79 -0.34 8.86 18.89
CA LEU A 79 0.74 9.83 18.67
C LEU A 79 0.25 10.87 17.67
N GLU A 80 -0.33 11.94 18.17
CA GLU A 80 -0.81 13.05 17.36
C GLU A 80 0.35 13.98 17.01
N GLY A 81 0.52 14.25 15.71
CA GLY A 81 1.57 15.15 15.25
C GLY A 81 1.94 14.94 13.79
N ASN A 82 2.94 15.69 13.34
CA ASN A 82 3.47 15.55 12.00
C ASN A 82 4.11 14.16 11.82
N VAL A 83 3.52 13.35 10.95
CA VAL A 83 3.90 11.94 10.76
C VAL A 83 5.39 11.78 10.41
N ALA A 84 5.91 12.61 9.51
CA ALA A 84 7.31 12.51 9.09
C ALA A 84 8.28 12.85 10.23
N GLN A 85 7.93 13.83 11.07
CA GLN A 85 8.73 14.17 12.24
C GLN A 85 8.64 13.09 13.31
N THR A 86 7.43 12.60 13.61
CA THR A 86 7.24 11.53 14.60
C THR A 86 8.00 10.25 14.22
N LEU A 87 8.02 9.89 12.93
CA LEU A 87 8.80 8.74 12.48
C LEU A 87 10.31 8.95 12.62
N ARG A 88 10.83 10.16 12.37
CA ARG A 88 12.25 10.48 12.60
C ARG A 88 12.59 10.40 14.09
N ASP A 89 11.77 11.01 14.92
CA ASP A 89 11.99 11.01 16.38
C ASP A 89 11.93 9.59 16.97
N LEU A 90 11.03 8.74 16.43
CA LEU A 90 10.94 7.33 16.78
C LEU A 90 12.20 6.57 16.36
N ALA A 91 12.69 6.79 15.13
CA ALA A 91 13.92 6.15 14.66
C ALA A 91 15.12 6.56 15.52
N ASP A 92 15.25 7.84 15.84
CA ASP A 92 16.31 8.37 16.71
C ASP A 92 16.20 7.80 18.15
N ALA A 93 14.99 7.63 18.66
CA ALA A 93 14.77 7.02 19.98
C ALA A 93 15.21 5.56 20.01
N VAL A 94 14.85 4.79 18.96
CA VAL A 94 15.27 3.38 18.84
C VAL A 94 16.79 3.26 18.80
N VAL A 95 17.48 4.14 18.05
CA VAL A 95 18.95 4.16 17.99
C VAL A 95 19.54 4.47 19.38
N ARG A 96 19.01 5.46 20.10
CA ARG A 96 19.48 5.82 21.44
C ARG A 96 19.28 4.72 22.48
N MET A 97 18.18 3.99 22.38
CA MET A 97 17.88 2.87 23.30
C MET A 97 18.74 1.63 23.04
N GLY A 98 19.30 1.54 21.87
CA GLY A 98 19.99 0.34 21.40
C GLY A 98 19.03 -0.76 20.98
N VAL A 99 19.52 -1.66 20.15
CA VAL A 99 18.76 -2.80 19.65
C VAL A 99 19.55 -4.10 19.82
N ASP A 100 18.85 -5.19 19.99
CA ASP A 100 19.45 -6.50 19.88
C ASP A 100 19.69 -6.82 18.40
N GLU A 101 20.92 -6.60 17.95
CA GLU A 101 21.33 -6.81 16.56
C GLU A 101 21.06 -8.23 16.07
N THR A 102 21.22 -9.24 16.94
CA THR A 102 20.97 -10.64 16.61
C THR A 102 19.48 -10.86 16.31
N ALA A 103 18.62 -10.32 17.15
CA ALA A 103 17.18 -10.42 16.96
C ALA A 103 16.72 -9.63 15.71
N VAL A 104 17.33 -8.47 15.44
CA VAL A 104 17.06 -7.68 14.22
C VAL A 104 17.44 -8.48 12.98
N GLN A 105 18.65 -9.05 12.92
CA GLN A 105 19.11 -9.83 11.77
C GLN A 105 18.26 -11.08 11.54
N LYS A 106 17.86 -11.76 12.58
CA LYS A 106 16.97 -12.93 12.49
C LYS A 106 15.59 -12.55 11.90
N ARG A 107 15.00 -11.44 12.36
CA ARG A 107 13.72 -10.95 11.82
C ARG A 107 13.88 -10.52 10.36
N ARG A 108 14.96 -9.81 10.03
CA ARG A 108 15.26 -9.36 8.68
C ARG A 108 15.37 -10.54 7.70
N ALA A 109 16.15 -11.57 8.05
CA ALA A 109 16.31 -12.77 7.23
C ALA A 109 14.97 -13.48 6.97
N ARG A 110 14.11 -13.60 7.99
CA ARG A 110 12.77 -14.19 7.85
C ARG A 110 11.88 -13.38 6.92
N LEU A 111 11.91 -12.04 7.03
CA LEU A 111 11.10 -11.15 6.20
C LEU A 111 11.58 -11.11 4.76
N SER A 112 12.90 -11.13 4.54
CA SER A 112 13.49 -11.24 3.20
C SER A 112 13.03 -12.54 2.52
N GLN A 113 13.11 -13.68 3.20
CA GLN A 113 12.62 -14.95 2.65
C GLN A 113 11.11 -14.93 2.36
N SER A 114 10.33 -14.27 3.20
CA SER A 114 8.88 -14.10 2.98
C SER A 114 8.60 -13.22 1.76
N HIS A 115 9.36 -12.13 1.62
CA HIS A 115 9.28 -11.24 0.47
C HIS A 115 9.61 -11.95 -0.85
N ASP A 116 10.67 -12.78 -0.86
CA ASP A 116 11.07 -13.56 -2.02
C ASP A 116 9.97 -14.55 -2.45
N ARG A 117 9.30 -15.19 -1.48
CA ARG A 117 8.15 -16.07 -1.78
C ARG A 117 6.98 -15.30 -2.38
N ILE A 118 6.64 -14.12 -1.85
CA ILE A 118 5.59 -13.27 -2.41
C ILE A 118 5.92 -12.91 -3.87
N ARG A 119 7.17 -12.54 -4.13
CA ARG A 119 7.63 -12.24 -5.49
C ARG A 119 7.54 -13.45 -6.42
N GLN A 120 7.96 -14.60 -5.96
CA GLN A 120 7.93 -15.84 -6.74
C GLN A 120 6.50 -16.23 -7.10
N THR A 121 5.59 -16.28 -6.13
CA THR A 121 4.16 -16.55 -6.36
C THR A 121 3.58 -15.59 -7.40
N ARG A 122 3.88 -14.31 -7.30
CA ARG A 122 3.43 -13.29 -8.26
C ARG A 122 3.93 -13.57 -9.68
N LEU A 123 5.18 -14.00 -9.84
CA LEU A 123 5.75 -14.34 -11.15
C LEU A 123 5.09 -15.59 -11.76
N GLU A 124 4.77 -16.58 -10.93
CA GLU A 124 4.04 -17.79 -11.33
C GLU A 124 2.63 -17.44 -11.81
N GLU A 125 1.86 -16.65 -11.04
CA GLU A 125 0.54 -16.14 -11.43
C GLU A 125 0.59 -15.38 -12.77
N GLN A 126 1.60 -14.52 -12.97
CA GLN A 126 1.79 -13.79 -14.23
C GLN A 126 2.10 -14.73 -15.41
N SER A 127 2.91 -15.76 -15.17
CA SER A 127 3.25 -16.76 -16.19
C SER A 127 2.01 -17.56 -16.63
N GLU A 128 1.20 -17.99 -15.68
CA GLU A 128 -0.04 -18.71 -15.96
C GLU A 128 -1.08 -17.84 -16.68
N ALA A 129 -1.16 -16.56 -16.33
CA ALA A 129 -2.11 -15.61 -16.92
C ALA A 129 -1.73 -15.17 -18.33
N ARG A 130 -0.45 -15.28 -18.73
CA ARG A 130 0.12 -14.71 -19.96
C ARG A 130 -0.59 -15.12 -21.24
N HIS A 131 -1.07 -16.36 -21.31
CA HIS A 131 -1.60 -16.97 -22.55
C HIS A 131 -3.12 -17.11 -22.54
N LYS A 132 -3.79 -16.59 -21.54
CA LYS A 132 -5.25 -16.68 -21.43
C LYS A 132 -5.95 -15.77 -22.43
N THR A 133 -7.08 -16.23 -22.94
CA THR A 133 -7.98 -15.49 -23.82
C THR A 133 -9.40 -15.61 -23.27
N PRO A 134 -10.14 -14.52 -23.02
CA PRO A 134 -9.70 -13.12 -23.13
C PRO A 134 -8.52 -12.77 -22.22
N ILE A 135 -7.88 -11.62 -22.44
CA ILE A 135 -6.72 -11.17 -21.66
C ILE A 135 -7.03 -11.20 -20.16
N ASP A 136 -6.21 -11.94 -19.42
CA ASP A 136 -6.33 -12.02 -17.96
C ASP A 136 -5.86 -10.70 -17.33
N PRO A 137 -6.63 -10.13 -16.37
CA PRO A 137 -6.25 -8.89 -15.69
C PRO A 137 -4.88 -8.94 -14.97
N VAL A 138 -4.48 -10.11 -14.47
CA VAL A 138 -3.13 -10.33 -13.90
C VAL A 138 -2.06 -10.03 -14.94
N TRP A 139 -2.23 -10.60 -16.14
CA TRP A 139 -1.28 -10.35 -17.24
C TRP A 139 -1.31 -8.92 -17.73
N LEU A 140 -2.49 -8.30 -17.83
CA LEU A 140 -2.61 -6.88 -18.20
C LEU A 140 -1.81 -5.99 -17.25
N CYS A 141 -1.99 -6.16 -15.94
CA CYS A 141 -1.25 -5.39 -14.94
C CYS A 141 0.26 -5.63 -15.03
N ALA A 142 0.68 -6.89 -15.16
CA ALA A 142 2.09 -7.25 -15.30
C ALA A 142 2.72 -6.66 -16.58
N ALA A 143 2.01 -6.72 -17.70
CA ALA A 143 2.46 -6.18 -18.98
C ALA A 143 2.59 -4.65 -18.93
N LEU A 144 1.63 -3.96 -18.32
CA LEU A 144 1.71 -2.52 -18.07
C LEU A 144 2.93 -2.17 -17.22
N GLY A 145 3.13 -2.86 -16.09
CA GLY A 145 4.28 -2.61 -15.22
C GLY A 145 5.63 -2.84 -15.90
N LYS A 146 5.71 -3.81 -16.82
CA LYS A 146 6.94 -4.12 -17.56
C LYS A 146 7.15 -3.23 -18.79
N GLY A 147 6.07 -2.76 -19.41
CA GLY A 147 6.12 -2.00 -20.66
C GLY A 147 6.22 -0.49 -20.47
N MET A 148 5.90 0.00 -19.29
CA MET A 148 5.94 1.44 -18.99
C MET A 148 7.26 1.84 -18.36
N PRO A 149 7.74 3.08 -18.58
CA PRO A 149 8.92 3.61 -17.92
C PRO A 149 8.80 3.61 -16.38
N ASP A 150 9.92 3.46 -15.67
CA ASP A 150 9.97 3.40 -14.19
C ASP A 150 9.44 4.65 -13.50
N ASN A 151 9.40 5.79 -14.18
CA ASN A 151 8.86 7.03 -13.66
C ASN A 151 7.37 7.23 -13.95
N THR A 152 6.67 6.19 -14.42
CA THR A 152 5.22 6.24 -14.68
C THR A 152 4.43 6.44 -13.39
N ILE A 153 3.42 7.29 -13.48
CA ILE A 153 2.43 7.50 -12.42
C ILE A 153 1.15 6.75 -12.81
N TYR A 154 0.69 5.88 -11.93
CA TYR A 154 -0.54 5.12 -12.11
C TYR A 154 -1.68 5.74 -11.31
N ILE A 155 -2.88 5.79 -11.90
CA ILE A 155 -4.11 6.17 -11.22
C ILE A 155 -5.04 4.96 -11.18
N ASP A 156 -5.45 4.57 -9.96
CA ASP A 156 -6.31 3.43 -9.72
C ASP A 156 -7.76 3.90 -9.51
N GLU A 157 -8.61 3.61 -10.49
CA GLU A 157 -10.06 3.70 -10.39
C GLU A 157 -10.75 2.43 -10.90
N VAL A 158 -10.13 1.27 -10.71
CA VAL A 158 -10.73 -0.04 -11.06
C VAL A 158 -11.22 -0.74 -9.80
N THR A 159 -12.52 -0.80 -9.60
CA THR A 159 -13.10 -1.37 -8.37
C THR A 159 -12.78 -2.85 -8.21
N SER A 160 -13.02 -3.66 -9.25
CA SER A 160 -12.86 -5.11 -9.18
C SER A 160 -11.40 -5.57 -9.26
N HIS A 161 -10.54 -4.81 -9.90
CA HIS A 161 -9.16 -5.21 -10.19
C HIS A 161 -8.09 -4.43 -9.41
N THR A 162 -8.49 -3.52 -8.51
CA THR A 162 -7.56 -2.81 -7.62
C THR A 162 -6.57 -3.74 -6.90
N PRO A 163 -6.98 -4.90 -6.34
CA PRO A 163 -6.03 -5.82 -5.73
C PRO A 163 -4.98 -6.35 -6.71
N LEU A 164 -5.37 -6.67 -7.93
CA LEU A 164 -4.47 -7.17 -8.97
C LEU A 164 -3.49 -6.10 -9.45
N LEU A 165 -3.97 -4.87 -9.64
CA LEU A 165 -3.13 -3.73 -9.95
C LEU A 165 -2.06 -3.55 -8.87
N ARG A 166 -2.47 -3.54 -7.61
CA ARG A 166 -1.57 -3.38 -6.47
C ARG A 166 -0.59 -4.55 -6.32
N GLN A 167 -0.99 -5.75 -6.68
CA GLN A 167 -0.14 -6.94 -6.60
C GLN A 167 0.85 -7.02 -7.76
N HIS A 168 0.43 -6.71 -9.00
CA HIS A 168 1.17 -7.04 -10.22
C HIS A 168 1.85 -5.88 -10.93
N ILE A 169 1.58 -4.61 -10.55
CA ILE A 169 2.38 -3.46 -10.98
C ILE A 169 3.40 -3.11 -9.89
N ASP A 170 4.65 -2.96 -10.27
CA ASP A 170 5.71 -2.51 -9.36
C ASP A 170 5.78 -0.98 -9.34
N TRP A 171 5.93 -0.42 -8.14
CA TRP A 171 6.28 0.97 -7.92
C TRP A 171 7.27 1.06 -6.77
N ASN A 172 8.41 1.65 -7.02
CA ASN A 172 9.49 1.77 -6.05
C ASN A 172 9.80 3.23 -5.73
N ARG A 173 8.94 4.14 -6.18
CA ARG A 173 9.08 5.58 -5.99
C ARG A 173 7.86 6.14 -5.27
N PRO A 174 8.04 7.11 -4.37
CA PRO A 174 6.92 7.80 -3.73
C PRO A 174 6.00 8.42 -4.79
N GLN A 175 4.69 8.39 -4.54
CA GLN A 175 3.68 8.99 -5.41
C GLN A 175 3.65 8.43 -6.85
N SER A 176 4.10 7.22 -7.08
CA SER A 176 3.92 6.53 -8.36
C SER A 176 2.58 5.81 -8.52
N LEU A 177 1.78 5.74 -7.46
CA LEU A 177 0.37 5.33 -7.51
C LEU A 177 -0.48 6.38 -6.79
N PHE A 178 -1.62 6.71 -7.37
CA PHE A 178 -2.69 7.45 -6.72
C PHE A 178 -3.99 6.68 -6.83
N THR A 179 -4.76 6.69 -5.74
CA THR A 179 -6.07 6.05 -5.67
C THR A 179 -7.14 7.12 -5.43
N ARG A 180 -8.30 6.98 -6.04
CA ARG A 180 -9.42 7.89 -5.80
C ARG A 180 -9.92 7.84 -4.36
N GLN A 181 -10.45 8.96 -3.89
CA GLN A 181 -11.13 9.07 -2.60
C GLN A 181 -12.65 9.17 -2.79
N GLY A 182 -13.30 8.02 -2.86
CA GLY A 182 -14.77 7.99 -2.87
C GLY A 182 -15.37 7.96 -4.27
N GLY A 183 -15.96 9.02 -4.79
CA GLY A 183 -16.76 9.05 -6.00
C GLY A 183 -16.18 8.38 -7.26
N LEU A 184 -17.04 7.99 -8.19
CA LEU A 184 -16.66 7.44 -9.49
C LEU A 184 -16.38 8.57 -10.50
N GLY A 185 -15.51 8.28 -11.48
CA GLY A 185 -15.14 9.21 -12.55
C GLY A 185 -14.04 10.22 -12.19
N GLN A 186 -13.53 10.20 -10.97
CA GLN A 186 -12.50 11.16 -10.55
C GLN A 186 -11.13 10.92 -11.19
N GLY A 187 -10.84 9.68 -11.61
CA GLY A 187 -9.54 9.27 -12.14
C GLY A 187 -9.12 10.03 -13.37
N LEU A 188 -10.05 10.39 -14.26
CA LEU A 188 -9.74 11.17 -15.45
C LEU A 188 -9.26 12.58 -15.09
N GLY A 189 -10.04 13.31 -14.28
CA GLY A 189 -9.67 14.65 -13.82
C GLY A 189 -8.35 14.63 -13.03
N LEU A 190 -8.16 13.62 -12.16
CA LEU A 190 -6.93 13.44 -11.41
C LEU A 190 -5.74 13.21 -12.36
N SER A 191 -5.89 12.35 -13.37
CA SER A 191 -4.82 12.06 -14.33
C SER A 191 -4.41 13.28 -15.15
N LEU A 192 -5.37 14.08 -15.59
CA LEU A 192 -5.11 15.35 -16.31
C LEU A 192 -4.37 16.33 -15.40
N GLY A 193 -4.82 16.50 -14.15
CA GLY A 193 -4.15 17.35 -13.18
C GLY A 193 -2.73 16.93 -12.87
N ILE A 194 -2.49 15.62 -12.66
CA ILE A 194 -1.15 15.07 -12.45
C ILE A 194 -0.29 15.27 -13.71
N LYS A 195 -0.82 15.02 -14.90
CA LYS A 195 -0.07 15.22 -16.15
C LYS A 195 0.32 16.67 -16.37
N LEU A 196 -0.54 17.62 -16.03
CA LEU A 196 -0.23 19.05 -16.08
C LEU A 196 0.89 19.43 -15.09
N ALA A 197 0.88 18.85 -13.90
CA ALA A 197 1.90 19.09 -12.87
C ALA A 197 3.23 18.36 -13.15
N LYS A 198 3.17 17.19 -13.81
CA LYS A 198 4.32 16.30 -14.08
C LYS A 198 4.44 16.02 -15.58
N ARG A 199 4.70 17.06 -16.35
CA ARG A 199 4.67 17.01 -17.82
C ARG A 199 5.60 15.98 -18.44
N ASP A 200 6.74 15.71 -17.81
CA ASP A 200 7.78 14.81 -18.32
C ASP A 200 7.57 13.35 -17.89
N GLN A 201 6.55 13.06 -17.06
CA GLN A 201 6.27 11.71 -16.60
C GLN A 201 5.07 11.13 -17.35
N PRO A 202 5.12 9.86 -17.75
CA PRO A 202 3.93 9.14 -18.22
C PRO A 202 2.91 9.03 -17.10
N VAL A 203 1.63 9.17 -17.46
CA VAL A 203 0.50 8.96 -16.55
C VAL A 203 -0.41 7.92 -17.17
N VAL A 204 -0.68 6.87 -16.43
CA VAL A 204 -1.55 5.75 -16.84
C VAL A 204 -2.73 5.69 -15.90
N THR A 205 -3.94 5.80 -16.43
CA THR A 205 -5.18 5.68 -15.66
C THR A 205 -5.82 4.34 -15.95
N LEU A 206 -6.00 3.54 -14.91
CA LEU A 206 -6.83 2.34 -14.97
C LEU A 206 -8.20 2.71 -14.40
N ILE A 207 -9.21 2.66 -15.25
CA ILE A 207 -10.57 3.08 -14.92
C ILE A 207 -11.56 2.07 -15.51
N GLY A 208 -12.62 1.77 -14.77
CA GLY A 208 -13.72 0.96 -15.29
C GLY A 208 -14.54 1.74 -16.33
N ASP A 209 -15.16 1.03 -17.25
CA ASP A 209 -16.02 1.58 -18.29
C ASP A 209 -17.12 2.50 -17.72
N GLY A 210 -17.82 2.04 -16.68
CA GLY A 210 -18.80 2.87 -15.98
C GLY A 210 -18.18 4.12 -15.36
N GLY A 211 -17.03 4.01 -14.70
CA GLY A 211 -16.30 5.14 -14.12
C GLY A 211 -15.89 6.18 -15.19
N PHE A 212 -15.46 5.71 -16.34
CA PHE A 212 -15.11 6.56 -17.48
C PHE A 212 -16.27 7.44 -17.96
N LEU A 213 -17.49 6.91 -17.93
CA LEU A 213 -18.70 7.60 -18.40
C LEU A 213 -19.25 8.63 -17.40
N TYR A 214 -18.79 8.64 -16.15
CA TYR A 214 -19.26 9.63 -15.17
C TYR A 214 -18.78 11.06 -15.42
N ASN A 215 -17.63 11.20 -16.05
CA ASN A 215 -17.03 12.51 -16.40
C ASN A 215 -16.49 12.43 -17.84
N PRO A 216 -17.37 12.54 -18.85
CA PRO A 216 -16.97 12.47 -20.25
C PRO A 216 -16.17 13.70 -20.70
#